data_b84ee3a43f78461ffdb949f3acf45f26
#
_entry.id   b84ee3a43f78461ffdb949f3acf45f26
#
_cell.length_a   1.000
_cell.length_b   1.000
_cell.length_c   1.000
_cell.angle_alpha   90.00
_cell.angle_beta   90.00
_cell.angle_gamma   90.00
#
_symmetry.space_group_name_H-M   'P 1'
#
loop_
_entity.id
_entity.type
_entity.pdbx_description
1 polymer ?
#
loop_
_entity_poly.entity_id
_entity_poly.type
_entity_poly.pdbx_seq_one_letter_code
_entity_poly.pdbx_strand_id
1 'polypeptide(L)'
;MSKPRRRKQKKQVKAELKLRQFAATELSDQLAALPCAAELPRFMIDTVGGAYAPADAEIMIEGFGAAATRPVTLRANTLKATAEDIAAALNEAGIAHNPVTWYRDAFILPEAQVSDLWDLDIYRDGKIYLQSLSSMMPPLVLGAQPGEDILDMCAAPGGKTTQIAALTQGQAHLTACEMSVPRAEKLESNLHRQGVKNVPVMRIDARELDEFFRFDRILLDA
;
A
#
# COMPACT_ATOMS: atom_id res chain seq x y z
N MET A 1 -6.98 48.38 16.50
CA MET A 1 -7.67 48.42 15.17
C MET A 1 -9.14 48.74 15.37
N SER A 2 -9.69 49.73 14.66
CA SER A 2 -11.07 50.20 14.80
C SER A 2 -12.08 49.15 14.27
N LYS A 3 -13.26 49.02 14.91
CA LYS A 3 -14.35 48.09 14.53
C LYS A 3 -14.71 48.07 13.04
N PRO A 4 -14.68 49.18 12.25
CA PRO A 4 -14.99 49.17 10.83
C PRO A 4 -13.90 48.44 9.96
N ARG A 5 -12.61 48.53 10.30
CA ARG A 5 -11.53 47.85 9.59
C ARG A 5 -11.63 46.30 9.75
N ARG A 6 -11.96 45.82 10.93
CA ARG A 6 -12.20 44.39 11.21
C ARG A 6 -13.39 43.81 10.42
N ARG A 7 -14.43 44.65 10.23
CA ARG A 7 -15.63 44.21 9.46
C ARG A 7 -15.38 44.15 7.96
N LYS A 8 -14.58 45.08 7.41
CA LYS A 8 -14.11 45.03 6.00
C LYS A 8 -13.23 43.82 5.74
N GLN A 9 -12.30 43.56 6.60
CA GLN A 9 -11.36 42.43 6.50
C GLN A 9 -12.09 41.07 6.55
N LYS A 10 -13.07 40.92 7.46
CA LYS A 10 -13.92 39.70 7.50
C LYS A 10 -14.79 39.50 6.26
N LYS A 11 -15.30 40.59 5.67
CA LYS A 11 -16.04 40.50 4.40
C LYS A 11 -15.14 40.10 3.23
N GLN A 12 -13.93 40.62 3.19
CA GLN A 12 -12.96 40.31 2.14
C GLN A 12 -12.49 38.84 2.21
N VAL A 13 -12.14 38.35 3.39
CA VAL A 13 -11.81 36.94 3.61
C VAL A 13 -12.98 36.00 3.27
N LYS A 14 -14.21 36.38 3.59
CA LYS A 14 -15.39 35.57 3.23
C LYS A 14 -15.67 35.55 1.73
N ALA A 15 -15.37 36.64 1.02
CA ALA A 15 -15.47 36.70 -0.43
C ALA A 15 -14.37 35.85 -1.13
N GLU A 16 -13.13 35.92 -0.64
CA GLU A 16 -12.03 35.10 -1.14
C GLU A 16 -12.27 33.60 -0.92
N LEU A 17 -12.79 33.21 0.27
CA LEU A 17 -13.17 31.82 0.54
C LEU A 17 -14.27 31.31 -0.41
N LYS A 18 -15.28 32.12 -0.70
CA LYS A 18 -16.32 31.76 -1.67
C LYS A 18 -15.78 31.61 -3.08
N LEU A 19 -14.86 32.51 -3.52
CA LEU A 19 -14.23 32.42 -4.82
C LEU A 19 -13.35 31.14 -4.95
N ARG A 20 -12.59 30.81 -3.90
CA ARG A 20 -11.81 29.56 -3.86
C ARG A 20 -12.70 28.32 -3.93
N GLN A 21 -13.80 28.30 -3.17
CA GLN A 21 -14.78 27.18 -3.22
C GLN A 21 -15.44 27.06 -4.59
N PHE A 22 -15.78 28.17 -5.24
CA PHE A 22 -16.37 28.18 -6.57
C PHE A 22 -15.37 27.64 -7.62
N ALA A 23 -14.13 28.13 -7.60
CA ALA A 23 -13.07 27.64 -8.50
C ALA A 23 -12.76 26.15 -8.30
N ALA A 24 -12.75 25.67 -7.04
CA ALA A 24 -12.55 24.24 -6.72
C ALA A 24 -13.72 23.39 -7.26
N THR A 25 -14.95 23.86 -7.16
CA THR A 25 -16.13 23.15 -7.70
C THR A 25 -16.09 23.08 -9.21
N GLU A 26 -15.75 24.18 -9.89
CA GLU A 26 -15.62 24.23 -11.34
C GLU A 26 -14.52 23.29 -11.84
N LEU A 27 -13.36 23.27 -11.16
CA LEU A 27 -12.28 22.33 -11.47
C LEU A 27 -12.73 20.87 -11.26
N SER A 28 -13.42 20.58 -10.16
CA SER A 28 -13.94 19.22 -9.89
C SER A 28 -14.91 18.76 -10.98
N ASP A 29 -15.74 19.65 -11.52
CA ASP A 29 -16.66 19.32 -12.60
C ASP A 29 -15.92 19.08 -13.91
N GLN A 30 -14.86 19.85 -14.20
CA GLN A 30 -13.99 19.61 -15.35
C GLN A 30 -13.27 18.26 -15.23
N LEU A 31 -12.70 17.95 -14.06
CA LEU A 31 -12.04 16.67 -13.79
C LEU A 31 -13.00 15.48 -13.89
N ALA A 32 -14.24 15.63 -13.43
CA ALA A 32 -15.26 14.58 -13.52
C ALA A 32 -15.70 14.28 -14.96
N ALA A 33 -15.50 15.22 -15.89
CA ALA A 33 -15.79 15.04 -17.31
C ALA A 33 -14.69 14.25 -18.05
N LEU A 34 -13.54 14.00 -17.44
CA LEU A 34 -12.47 13.20 -18.05
C LEU A 34 -12.94 11.73 -18.20
N PRO A 35 -12.67 11.08 -19.34
CA PRO A 35 -13.05 9.68 -19.54
C PRO A 35 -12.49 8.72 -18.46
N CYS A 36 -11.27 9.00 -17.98
CA CYS A 36 -10.60 8.23 -16.93
C CYS A 36 -11.22 8.41 -15.54
N ALA A 37 -12.07 9.43 -15.35
CA ALA A 37 -12.76 9.70 -14.09
C ALA A 37 -14.11 8.99 -13.95
N ALA A 38 -14.60 8.31 -14.99
CA ALA A 38 -15.95 7.76 -15.04
C ALA A 38 -16.29 6.78 -13.90
N GLU A 39 -15.29 6.02 -13.43
CA GLU A 39 -15.45 5.04 -12.35
C GLU A 39 -14.95 5.56 -10.99
N LEU A 40 -14.43 6.80 -10.95
CA LEU A 40 -13.90 7.36 -9.70
C LEU A 40 -15.03 7.92 -8.83
N PRO A 41 -15.02 7.63 -7.51
CA PRO A 41 -15.97 8.24 -6.58
C PRO A 41 -15.85 9.77 -6.58
N ARG A 42 -16.98 10.47 -6.64
CA ARG A 42 -17.03 11.93 -6.70
C ARG A 42 -16.20 12.60 -5.59
N PHE A 43 -16.21 12.07 -4.38
CA PHE A 43 -15.45 12.64 -3.27
C PHE A 43 -13.93 12.67 -3.51
N MET A 44 -13.38 11.72 -4.28
CA MET A 44 -11.96 11.71 -4.65
C MET A 44 -11.66 12.85 -5.63
N ILE A 45 -12.53 13.05 -6.62
CA ILE A 45 -12.40 14.12 -7.60
C ILE A 45 -12.47 15.48 -6.89
N ASP A 46 -13.44 15.65 -5.98
CA ASP A 46 -13.60 16.90 -5.21
C ASP A 46 -12.40 17.16 -4.28
N THR A 47 -11.83 16.11 -3.70
CA THR A 47 -10.63 16.24 -2.86
C THR A 47 -9.44 16.69 -3.68
N VAL A 48 -9.22 16.09 -4.83
CA VAL A 48 -8.11 16.44 -5.74
C VAL A 48 -8.31 17.86 -6.30
N GLY A 49 -9.49 18.20 -6.79
CA GLY A 49 -9.81 19.53 -7.33
C GLY A 49 -9.74 20.64 -6.28
N GLY A 50 -9.98 20.32 -5.01
CA GLY A 50 -9.88 21.28 -3.90
C GLY A 50 -8.45 21.47 -3.34
N ALA A 51 -7.55 20.52 -3.56
CA ALA A 51 -6.23 20.48 -2.93
C ALA A 51 -5.07 20.84 -3.89
N TYR A 52 -5.22 20.63 -5.19
CA TYR A 52 -4.12 20.73 -6.16
C TYR A 52 -4.40 21.76 -7.26
N ALA A 53 -3.33 22.23 -7.90
CA ALA A 53 -3.44 23.07 -9.09
C ALA A 53 -4.04 22.29 -10.27
N PRO A 54 -4.72 22.97 -11.24
CA PRO A 54 -5.45 22.27 -12.31
C PRO A 54 -4.63 21.23 -13.05
N ALA A 55 -3.40 21.56 -13.46
CA ALA A 55 -2.53 20.64 -14.19
C ALA A 55 -2.13 19.41 -13.37
N ASP A 56 -1.81 19.59 -12.08
CA ASP A 56 -1.47 18.49 -11.18
C ASP A 56 -2.69 17.61 -10.88
N ALA A 57 -3.86 18.25 -10.71
CA ALA A 57 -5.12 17.56 -10.47
C ALA A 57 -5.51 16.66 -11.65
N GLU A 58 -5.34 17.14 -12.88
CA GLU A 58 -5.60 16.38 -14.11
C GLU A 58 -4.69 15.15 -14.18
N ILE A 59 -3.38 15.31 -14.00
CA ILE A 59 -2.40 14.20 -13.97
C ILE A 59 -2.76 13.17 -12.90
N MET A 60 -3.22 13.61 -11.71
CA MET A 60 -3.63 12.70 -10.65
C MET A 60 -4.87 11.89 -11.02
N ILE A 61 -5.88 12.53 -11.60
CA ILE A 61 -7.11 11.84 -12.04
C ILE A 61 -6.79 10.85 -13.17
N GLU A 62 -5.96 11.23 -14.14
CA GLU A 62 -5.47 10.31 -15.18
C GLU A 62 -4.72 9.12 -14.59
N GLY A 63 -3.87 9.37 -13.59
CA GLY A 63 -3.14 8.33 -12.86
C GLY A 63 -4.06 7.35 -12.13
N PHE A 64 -5.15 7.83 -11.52
CA PHE A 64 -6.16 6.96 -10.92
C PHE A 64 -6.91 6.12 -11.96
N GLY A 65 -7.28 6.70 -13.09
CA GLY A 65 -7.88 5.97 -14.21
C GLY A 65 -6.95 4.88 -14.75
N ALA A 66 -5.68 5.22 -14.96
CA ALA A 66 -4.67 4.25 -15.39
C ALA A 66 -4.42 3.13 -14.35
N ALA A 67 -4.71 3.37 -13.07
CA ALA A 67 -4.58 2.34 -12.03
C ALA A 67 -5.56 1.17 -12.21
N ALA A 68 -6.71 1.39 -12.85
CA ALA A 68 -7.69 0.34 -13.14
C ALA A 68 -7.14 -0.72 -14.10
N THR A 69 -6.16 -0.36 -14.94
CA THR A 69 -5.53 -1.26 -15.92
C THR A 69 -4.18 -1.81 -15.47
N ARG A 70 -3.81 -1.58 -14.20
CA ARG A 70 -2.54 -2.13 -13.67
C ARG A 70 -2.61 -3.64 -13.64
N PRO A 71 -1.55 -4.33 -14.11
CA PRO A 71 -1.48 -5.77 -14.01
C PRO A 71 -1.46 -6.21 -12.55
N VAL A 72 -2.00 -7.37 -12.28
CA VAL A 72 -1.86 -8.01 -10.97
C VAL A 72 -0.39 -8.36 -10.77
N THR A 73 0.12 -8.10 -9.57
CA THR A 73 1.47 -8.47 -9.18
C THR A 73 1.46 -9.27 -7.89
N LEU A 74 2.33 -10.24 -7.81
CA LEU A 74 2.48 -11.10 -6.65
C LEU A 74 3.95 -11.44 -6.41
N ARG A 75 4.24 -11.90 -5.20
CA ARG A 75 5.51 -12.56 -4.89
C ARG A 75 5.28 -13.96 -4.35
N ALA A 76 6.22 -14.85 -4.65
CA ALA A 76 6.31 -16.14 -3.99
C ALA A 76 6.62 -15.95 -2.49
N ASN A 77 6.05 -16.78 -1.67
CA ASN A 77 6.40 -16.90 -0.26
C ASN A 77 7.44 -17.99 -0.10
N THR A 78 8.70 -17.62 -0.08
CA THR A 78 9.83 -18.58 -0.03
C THR A 78 9.93 -19.37 1.27
N LEU A 79 9.08 -19.08 2.27
CA LEU A 79 8.89 -19.96 3.43
C LEU A 79 8.09 -21.22 3.11
N LYS A 80 7.37 -21.25 1.96
CA LYS A 80 6.42 -22.33 1.61
C LYS A 80 6.60 -22.92 0.21
N ALA A 81 7.09 -22.12 -0.74
CA ALA A 81 7.24 -22.55 -2.13
C ALA A 81 8.33 -21.71 -2.82
N THR A 82 9.00 -22.28 -3.78
CA THR A 82 9.98 -21.57 -4.61
C THR A 82 9.29 -20.74 -5.70
N ALA A 83 9.99 -19.81 -6.30
CA ALA A 83 9.49 -19.07 -7.46
C ALA A 83 9.16 -20.01 -8.63
N GLU A 84 9.93 -21.06 -8.81
CA GLU A 84 9.75 -22.09 -9.83
C GLU A 84 8.44 -22.87 -9.62
N ASP A 85 8.13 -23.23 -8.36
CA ASP A 85 6.85 -23.87 -7.99
C ASP A 85 5.66 -22.98 -8.32
N ILE A 86 5.78 -21.66 -8.04
CA ILE A 86 4.72 -20.69 -8.32
C ILE A 86 4.54 -20.52 -9.83
N ALA A 87 5.64 -20.42 -10.61
CA ALA A 87 5.58 -20.33 -12.06
C ALA A 87 4.91 -21.59 -12.68
N ALA A 88 5.24 -22.78 -12.18
CA ALA A 88 4.62 -24.01 -12.61
C ALA A 88 3.10 -24.04 -12.32
N ALA A 89 2.69 -23.64 -11.11
CA ALA A 89 1.28 -23.58 -10.73
C ALA A 89 0.47 -22.54 -11.54
N LEU A 90 1.06 -21.39 -11.85
CA LEU A 90 0.45 -20.38 -12.73
C LEU A 90 0.28 -20.91 -14.16
N ASN A 91 1.28 -21.62 -14.69
CA ASN A 91 1.21 -22.26 -16.02
C ASN A 91 0.10 -23.33 -16.05
N GLU A 92 0.01 -24.18 -15.02
CA GLU A 92 -1.03 -25.21 -14.90
C GLU A 92 -2.43 -24.58 -14.86
N ALA A 93 -2.56 -23.42 -14.21
CA ALA A 93 -3.81 -22.64 -14.16
C ALA A 93 -4.07 -21.83 -15.45
N GLY A 94 -3.17 -21.87 -16.45
CA GLY A 94 -3.30 -21.10 -17.69
C GLY A 94 -3.16 -19.59 -17.50
N ILE A 95 -2.51 -19.15 -16.42
CA ILE A 95 -2.32 -17.73 -16.11
C ILE A 95 -0.98 -17.24 -16.67
N ALA A 96 -1.04 -16.34 -17.66
CA ALA A 96 0.13 -15.69 -18.23
C ALA A 96 0.86 -14.87 -17.16
N HIS A 97 2.18 -15.01 -17.08
CA HIS A 97 3.00 -14.31 -16.11
C HIS A 97 4.39 -13.98 -16.65
N ASN A 98 4.96 -12.88 -16.16
CA ASN A 98 6.31 -12.45 -16.45
C ASN A 98 7.12 -12.34 -15.16
N PRO A 99 8.39 -12.78 -15.12
CA PRO A 99 9.26 -12.58 -13.98
C PRO A 99 9.66 -11.10 -13.86
N VAL A 100 9.93 -10.65 -12.63
CA VAL A 100 10.45 -9.31 -12.34
C VAL A 100 11.98 -9.37 -12.30
N THR A 101 12.65 -8.62 -13.15
CA THR A 101 14.11 -8.70 -13.34
C THR A 101 14.96 -8.37 -12.11
N TRP A 102 14.45 -7.50 -11.22
CA TRP A 102 15.15 -7.06 -10.02
C TRP A 102 14.72 -7.82 -8.74
N TYR A 103 13.69 -8.67 -8.82
CA TYR A 103 13.26 -9.52 -7.69
C TYR A 103 12.74 -10.85 -8.22
N ARG A 104 13.58 -11.89 -8.12
CA ARG A 104 13.34 -13.22 -8.68
C ARG A 104 12.06 -13.89 -8.20
N ASP A 105 11.59 -13.54 -6.99
CA ASP A 105 10.40 -14.15 -6.39
C ASP A 105 9.12 -13.40 -6.77
N ALA A 106 9.20 -12.33 -7.58
CA ALA A 106 8.07 -11.52 -7.99
C ALA A 106 7.62 -11.80 -9.42
N PHE A 107 6.30 -11.69 -9.64
CA PHE A 107 5.66 -11.93 -10.93
C PHE A 107 4.69 -10.81 -11.26
N ILE A 108 4.59 -10.51 -12.56
CA ILE A 108 3.59 -9.63 -13.16
C ILE A 108 2.64 -10.51 -13.97
N LEU A 109 1.34 -10.39 -13.72
CA LEU A 109 0.29 -11.09 -14.42
C LEU A 109 -0.48 -10.08 -15.28
N PRO A 110 -0.14 -9.94 -16.56
CA PRO A 110 -0.60 -8.83 -17.38
C PRO A 110 -2.10 -8.85 -17.67
N GLU A 111 -2.71 -10.04 -17.73
CA GLU A 111 -4.08 -10.25 -18.15
C GLU A 111 -5.00 -10.76 -17.03
N ALA A 112 -4.42 -11.15 -15.88
CA ALA A 112 -5.18 -11.73 -14.79
C ALA A 112 -5.90 -10.67 -13.95
N GLN A 113 -7.04 -11.07 -13.40
CA GLN A 113 -7.73 -10.36 -12.34
C GLN A 113 -7.37 -10.98 -10.98
N VAL A 114 -7.49 -10.22 -9.90
CA VAL A 114 -7.24 -10.74 -8.55
C VAL A 114 -8.17 -11.92 -8.21
N SER A 115 -9.39 -11.90 -8.71
CA SER A 115 -10.37 -12.99 -8.57
C SER A 115 -9.89 -14.32 -9.12
N ASP A 116 -9.11 -14.32 -10.20
CA ASP A 116 -8.63 -15.53 -10.87
C ASP A 116 -7.66 -16.34 -9.98
N LEU A 117 -7.10 -15.66 -8.97
CA LEU A 117 -6.14 -16.26 -8.05
C LEU A 117 -6.81 -16.82 -6.78
N TRP A 118 -8.00 -16.34 -6.40
CA TRP A 118 -8.62 -16.68 -5.11
C TRP A 118 -8.88 -18.17 -4.94
N ASP A 119 -9.16 -18.85 -6.02
CA ASP A 119 -9.49 -20.28 -6.01
C ASP A 119 -8.28 -21.20 -6.14
N LEU A 120 -7.10 -20.64 -6.41
CA LEU A 120 -5.87 -21.42 -6.51
C LEU A 120 -5.32 -21.79 -5.13
N ASP A 121 -4.85 -23.02 -5.02
CA ASP A 121 -4.22 -23.53 -3.79
C ASP A 121 -2.99 -22.69 -3.39
N ILE A 122 -2.23 -22.19 -4.36
CA ILE A 122 -1.08 -21.31 -4.06
C ILE A 122 -1.48 -20.03 -3.32
N TYR A 123 -2.69 -19.49 -3.56
CA TYR A 123 -3.22 -18.36 -2.83
C TYR A 123 -3.79 -18.75 -1.47
N ARG A 124 -4.62 -19.79 -1.43
CA ARG A 124 -5.28 -20.29 -0.21
C ARG A 124 -4.27 -20.73 0.84
N ASP A 125 -3.24 -21.46 0.40
CA ASP A 125 -2.18 -21.97 1.27
C ASP A 125 -1.15 -20.90 1.67
N GLY A 126 -1.26 -19.69 1.15
CA GLY A 126 -0.32 -18.60 1.41
C GLY A 126 1.08 -18.84 0.82
N LYS A 127 1.17 -19.56 -0.31
CA LYS A 127 2.41 -19.73 -1.08
C LYS A 127 2.73 -18.52 -1.92
N ILE A 128 1.75 -17.62 -2.13
CA ILE A 128 1.92 -16.32 -2.76
C ILE A 128 1.36 -15.21 -1.88
N TYR A 129 1.82 -13.98 -2.11
CA TYR A 129 1.25 -12.76 -1.55
C TYR A 129 1.03 -11.74 -2.66
N LEU A 130 -0.21 -11.24 -2.80
CA LEU A 130 -0.53 -10.17 -3.73
C LEU A 130 0.04 -8.86 -3.20
N GLN A 131 0.94 -8.25 -3.94
CA GLN A 131 1.65 -7.04 -3.51
C GLN A 131 2.07 -6.23 -4.73
N SER A 132 1.96 -4.90 -4.66
CA SER A 132 2.48 -4.04 -5.71
C SER A 132 4.01 -4.08 -5.75
N LEU A 133 4.58 -3.93 -6.94
CA LEU A 133 6.04 -3.94 -7.11
C LEU A 133 6.72 -2.85 -6.27
N SER A 134 6.12 -1.65 -6.19
CA SER A 134 6.63 -0.56 -5.35
C SER A 134 6.66 -0.95 -3.86
N SER A 135 5.64 -1.67 -3.38
CA SER A 135 5.58 -2.12 -1.99
C SER A 135 6.57 -3.26 -1.67
N MET A 136 7.09 -3.94 -2.70
CA MET A 136 8.14 -4.96 -2.51
C MET A 136 9.53 -4.36 -2.32
N MET A 137 9.75 -3.10 -2.73
CA MET A 137 11.06 -2.46 -2.68
C MET A 137 11.58 -2.18 -1.27
N PRO A 138 10.78 -1.60 -0.33
CA PRO A 138 11.30 -1.25 1.00
C PRO A 138 11.91 -2.42 1.77
N PRO A 139 11.32 -3.63 1.83
CA PRO A 139 11.97 -4.79 2.46
C PRO A 139 13.28 -5.22 1.80
N LEU A 140 13.40 -5.08 0.47
CA LEU A 140 14.64 -5.39 -0.23
C LEU A 140 15.74 -4.39 0.12
N VAL A 141 15.40 -3.09 0.14
CA VAL A 141 16.34 -2.01 0.50
C VAL A 141 16.75 -2.11 1.97
N LEU A 142 15.82 -2.53 2.86
CA LEU A 142 16.13 -2.77 4.26
C LEU A 142 17.28 -3.76 4.43
N GLY A 143 17.38 -4.76 3.55
CA GLY A 143 18.49 -5.71 3.52
C GLY A 143 18.63 -6.53 4.78
N ALA A 144 17.50 -6.89 5.39
CA ALA A 144 17.41 -7.67 6.62
C ALA A 144 18.19 -8.99 6.53
N GLN A 145 18.88 -9.35 7.62
CA GLN A 145 19.66 -10.57 7.70
C GLN A 145 19.08 -11.55 8.75
N PRO A 146 19.31 -12.86 8.59
CA PRO A 146 18.98 -13.84 9.63
C PRO A 146 19.60 -13.49 10.97
N GLY A 147 18.81 -13.60 12.06
CA GLY A 147 19.24 -13.34 13.43
C GLY A 147 19.18 -11.87 13.86
N GLU A 148 18.88 -10.93 12.96
CA GLU A 148 18.69 -9.53 13.32
C GLU A 148 17.35 -9.30 14.02
N ASP A 149 17.32 -8.32 14.94
CA ASP A 149 16.12 -7.76 15.56
C ASP A 149 15.57 -6.65 14.67
N ILE A 150 14.34 -6.80 14.16
CA ILE A 150 13.78 -5.92 13.15
C ILE A 150 12.42 -5.41 13.60
N LEU A 151 12.20 -4.09 13.47
CA LEU A 151 10.93 -3.43 13.71
C LEU A 151 10.27 -3.01 12.39
N ASP A 152 9.01 -3.40 12.20
CA ASP A 152 8.12 -2.84 11.20
C ASP A 152 7.14 -1.89 11.89
N MET A 153 7.33 -0.57 11.71
CA MET A 153 6.60 0.46 12.46
C MET A 153 5.17 0.68 11.97
N CYS A 154 4.86 0.30 10.73
CA CYS A 154 3.55 0.49 10.09
C CYS A 154 3.14 -0.79 9.35
N ALA A 155 3.06 -1.91 10.09
CA ALA A 155 3.13 -3.24 9.55
C ALA A 155 1.89 -3.71 8.76
N ALA A 156 0.68 -3.23 9.12
CA ALA A 156 -0.53 -3.73 8.48
C ALA A 156 -0.65 -3.28 7.01
N PRO A 157 -1.14 -4.16 6.14
CA PRO A 157 -1.74 -5.47 6.38
C PRO A 157 -0.75 -6.65 6.45
N GLY A 158 0.57 -6.43 6.49
CA GLY A 158 1.57 -7.48 6.67
C GLY A 158 2.38 -7.86 5.42
N GLY A 159 2.20 -7.16 4.31
CA GLY A 159 2.92 -7.45 3.07
C GLY A 159 4.44 -7.32 3.22
N LYS A 160 4.91 -6.26 3.85
CA LYS A 160 6.33 -6.00 4.08
C LYS A 160 6.90 -6.88 5.20
N THR A 161 6.19 -7.01 6.31
CA THR A 161 6.56 -7.90 7.42
C THR A 161 6.74 -9.35 6.95
N THR A 162 5.79 -9.89 6.18
CA THR A 162 5.86 -11.26 5.65
C THR A 162 6.94 -11.41 4.57
N GLN A 163 7.27 -10.34 3.85
CA GLN A 163 8.38 -10.34 2.91
C GLN A 163 9.73 -10.38 3.62
N ILE A 164 9.91 -9.60 4.69
CA ILE A 164 11.12 -9.66 5.53
C ILE A 164 11.29 -11.06 6.10
N ALA A 165 10.22 -11.66 6.64
CA ALA A 165 10.27 -13.03 7.12
C ALA A 165 10.72 -14.03 6.04
N ALA A 166 10.21 -13.88 4.81
CA ALA A 166 10.59 -14.73 3.68
C ALA A 166 12.06 -14.52 3.28
N LEU A 167 12.52 -13.27 3.18
CA LEU A 167 13.91 -12.92 2.83
C LEU A 167 14.92 -13.44 3.85
N THR A 168 14.56 -13.47 5.13
CA THR A 168 15.40 -13.96 6.21
C THR A 168 15.14 -15.44 6.54
N GLN A 169 14.36 -16.15 5.73
CA GLN A 169 14.00 -17.55 5.93
C GLN A 169 13.35 -17.83 7.31
N GLY A 170 12.63 -16.85 7.85
CA GLY A 170 12.00 -16.92 9.17
C GLY A 170 12.98 -16.86 10.35
N GLN A 171 14.23 -16.49 10.12
CA GLN A 171 15.29 -16.48 11.13
C GLN A 171 15.53 -15.10 11.77
N ALA A 172 14.92 -14.03 11.27
CA ALA A 172 14.95 -12.73 11.93
C ALA A 172 13.92 -12.67 13.08
N HIS A 173 14.21 -11.87 14.11
CA HIS A 173 13.29 -11.57 15.20
C HIS A 173 12.47 -10.33 14.83
N LEU A 174 11.29 -10.56 14.27
CA LEU A 174 10.43 -9.48 13.82
C LEU A 174 9.51 -8.99 14.94
N THR A 175 9.39 -7.67 15.06
CA THR A 175 8.37 -6.99 15.86
C THR A 175 7.57 -6.09 14.91
N ALA A 176 6.24 -6.13 14.99
CA ALA A 176 5.36 -5.37 14.14
C ALA A 176 4.48 -4.43 14.96
N CYS A 177 4.35 -3.16 14.54
CA CYS A 177 3.46 -2.19 15.16
C CYS A 177 2.30 -1.85 14.23
N GLU A 178 1.09 -1.80 14.78
CA GLU A 178 -0.10 -1.29 14.12
C GLU A 178 -1.11 -0.79 15.17
N MET A 179 -1.43 0.48 15.15
CA MET A 179 -2.30 1.04 16.17
C MET A 179 -3.80 0.79 15.93
N SER A 180 -4.21 0.56 14.68
CA SER A 180 -5.60 0.26 14.33
C SER A 180 -5.93 -1.20 14.60
N VAL A 181 -6.84 -1.48 15.51
CA VAL A 181 -7.25 -2.85 15.88
C VAL A 181 -7.69 -3.67 14.67
N PRO A 182 -8.59 -3.21 13.78
CA PRO A 182 -9.00 -3.99 12.61
C PRO A 182 -7.85 -4.28 11.65
N ARG A 183 -6.89 -3.33 11.51
CA ARG A 183 -5.71 -3.54 10.67
C ARG A 183 -4.72 -4.51 11.31
N ALA A 184 -4.55 -4.47 12.63
CA ALA A 184 -3.72 -5.42 13.37
C ALA A 184 -4.27 -6.85 13.27
N GLU A 185 -5.58 -7.05 13.35
CA GLU A 185 -6.22 -8.35 13.13
C GLU A 185 -5.98 -8.88 11.70
N LYS A 186 -6.03 -7.99 10.71
CA LYS A 186 -5.70 -8.35 9.33
C LYS A 186 -4.23 -8.74 9.16
N LEU A 187 -3.33 -8.02 9.82
CA LEU A 187 -1.90 -8.34 9.89
C LEU A 187 -1.68 -9.74 10.49
N GLU A 188 -2.23 -10.01 11.67
CA GLU A 188 -2.13 -11.32 12.34
C GLU A 188 -2.64 -12.46 11.44
N SER A 189 -3.79 -12.26 10.79
CA SER A 189 -4.37 -13.21 9.83
C SER A 189 -3.43 -13.48 8.65
N ASN A 190 -2.81 -12.44 8.10
CA ASN A 190 -1.87 -12.57 7.00
C ASN A 190 -0.55 -13.23 7.43
N LEU A 191 -0.01 -12.89 8.61
CA LEU A 191 1.16 -13.57 9.18
C LEU A 191 0.90 -15.08 9.31
N HIS A 192 -0.25 -15.45 9.89
CA HIS A 192 -0.66 -16.84 10.03
C HIS A 192 -0.78 -17.56 8.68
N ARG A 193 -1.50 -16.97 7.72
CA ARG A 193 -1.68 -17.54 6.38
C ARG A 193 -0.35 -17.72 5.64
N GLN A 194 0.58 -16.77 5.79
CA GLN A 194 1.90 -16.84 5.19
C GLN A 194 2.86 -17.80 5.95
N GLY A 195 2.45 -18.34 7.10
CA GLY A 195 3.27 -19.25 7.90
C GLY A 195 4.39 -18.56 8.68
N VAL A 196 4.30 -17.26 8.84
CA VAL A 196 5.24 -16.48 9.65
C VAL A 196 4.91 -16.68 11.12
N LYS A 197 5.91 -17.08 11.90
CA LYS A 197 5.76 -17.42 13.33
C LYS A 197 6.51 -16.43 14.21
N ASN A 198 6.09 -16.35 15.46
CA ASN A 198 6.82 -15.63 16.53
C ASN A 198 7.03 -14.13 16.23
N VAL A 199 6.04 -13.48 15.60
CA VAL A 199 6.04 -12.04 15.40
C VAL A 199 5.07 -11.40 16.40
N PRO A 200 5.55 -10.75 17.47
CA PRO A 200 4.69 -9.96 18.34
C PRO A 200 4.10 -8.79 17.55
N VAL A 201 2.76 -8.68 17.57
CA VAL A 201 2.04 -7.55 16.99
C VAL A 201 1.66 -6.60 18.11
N MET A 202 2.35 -5.48 18.20
CA MET A 202 2.11 -4.44 19.18
C MET A 202 1.03 -3.48 18.66
N ARG A 203 -0.12 -3.46 19.36
CA ARG A 203 -1.27 -2.60 19.00
C ARG A 203 -1.12 -1.20 19.60
N ILE A 204 -0.05 -0.53 19.23
CA ILE A 204 0.33 0.79 19.75
C ILE A 204 0.76 1.71 18.60
N ASP A 205 0.79 3.01 18.88
CA ASP A 205 1.54 3.97 18.06
C ASP A 205 3.03 3.68 18.23
N ALA A 206 3.72 3.37 17.15
CA ALA A 206 5.15 3.03 17.19
C ALA A 206 6.05 4.17 17.72
N ARG A 207 5.54 5.41 17.78
CA ARG A 207 6.22 6.55 18.40
C ARG A 207 6.23 6.49 19.92
N GLU A 208 5.37 5.64 20.50
CA GLU A 208 5.25 5.39 21.95
C GLU A 208 6.05 4.17 22.42
N LEU A 209 6.84 3.55 21.53
CA LEU A 209 7.74 2.48 21.92
C LEU A 209 8.75 2.98 22.97
N ASP A 210 8.92 2.17 24.02
CA ASP A 210 9.86 2.45 25.10
C ASP A 210 11.28 2.58 24.56
N GLU A 211 12.06 3.50 25.13
CA GLU A 211 13.46 3.75 24.77
C GLU A 211 14.41 2.56 25.04
N PHE A 212 13.96 1.54 25.76
CA PHE A 212 14.71 0.31 26.00
C PHE A 212 14.67 -0.67 24.84
N PHE A 213 13.69 -0.56 23.93
CA PHE A 213 13.70 -1.37 22.72
C PHE A 213 14.91 -1.01 21.85
N ARG A 214 15.55 -2.03 21.31
CA ARG A 214 16.67 -1.90 20.38
C ARG A 214 16.42 -2.82 19.19
N PHE A 215 16.71 -2.30 18.01
CA PHE A 215 16.57 -3.05 16.77
C PHE A 215 17.79 -2.79 15.89
N ASP A 216 18.21 -3.83 15.16
CA ASP A 216 19.28 -3.71 14.17
C ASP A 216 18.78 -2.95 12.93
N ARG A 217 17.51 -3.14 12.59
CA ARG A 217 16.87 -2.45 11.47
C ARG A 217 15.44 -2.03 11.80
N ILE A 218 15.03 -0.91 11.22
CA ILE A 218 13.70 -0.38 11.38
C ILE A 218 13.14 -0.06 9.99
N LEU A 219 11.97 -0.64 9.69
CA LEU A 219 11.18 -0.29 8.52
C LEU A 219 10.10 0.72 8.92
N LEU A 220 10.16 1.91 8.34
CA LEU A 220 9.10 2.92 8.43
C LEU A 220 8.59 3.22 7.01
N ASP A 221 7.41 2.72 6.71
CA ASP A 221 6.72 2.93 5.45
C ASP A 221 5.25 3.27 5.74
N ALA A 222 5.01 4.58 5.99
CA ALA A 222 3.75 5.14 6.48
C ALA A 222 2.89 5.72 5.34
#